data_b384de5554c22b482d1d8afe9ddc72d0
#
_entry.id   b384de5554c22b482d1d8afe9ddc72d0
#
_cell.length_a   1.000
_cell.length_b   1.000
_cell.length_c   1.000
_cell.angle_alpha   90.00
_cell.angle_beta   90.00
_cell.angle_gamma   90.00
#
_symmetry.space_group_name_H-M   'P 1'
#
loop_
_entity.id
_entity.type
_entity.pdbx_description
1 polymer ?
#
loop_
_entity_poly.entity_id
_entity_poly.type
_entity_poly.pdbx_seq_one_letter_code
_entity_poly.pdbx_strand_id
1 'polypeptide(L)'
;VQLEGPQIARSLDDVDAAATYPTFARLAGLDPSSGLIFENEPIYAFQFVTRPELKDDARLSRFIAVYRDSEAVHAKLRELYGSLVTFPGS
;
A
#
# COMPACT_ATOMS: atom_id res chain seq x y z
N VAL A 1 2.81 22.31 -3.34
CA VAL A 1 4.13 22.02 -2.78
C VAL A 1 4.46 20.55 -2.99
N GLN A 2 5.64 20.26 -3.48
CA GLN A 2 6.13 18.90 -3.67
C GLN A 2 7.09 18.56 -2.53
N LEU A 3 6.83 17.44 -1.86
CA LEU A 3 7.62 16.95 -0.73
C LEU A 3 7.94 15.47 -0.90
N GLU A 4 8.96 14.99 -0.22
CA GLU A 4 9.20 13.56 -0.10
C GLU A 4 8.01 12.88 0.57
N GLY A 5 7.68 11.66 0.14
CA GLY A 5 6.49 10.93 0.60
C GLY A 5 6.29 10.96 2.11
N PRO A 6 7.31 10.60 2.93
CA PRO A 6 7.14 10.60 4.39
C PRO A 6 6.88 11.98 5.00
N GLN A 7 7.24 13.06 4.30
CA GLN A 7 7.07 14.42 4.81
C GLN A 7 5.68 14.98 4.54
N ILE A 8 4.97 14.45 3.55
CA ILE A 8 3.67 15.00 3.14
C ILE A 8 2.65 14.95 4.28
N ALA A 9 2.50 13.80 4.91
CA ALA A 9 1.54 13.66 6.00
C ALA A 9 1.88 14.55 7.20
N ARG A 10 3.18 14.74 7.46
CA ARG A 10 3.64 15.57 8.57
C ARG A 10 3.47 17.06 8.30
N SER A 11 3.34 17.46 7.04
CA SER A 11 3.13 18.86 6.67
C SER A 11 1.66 19.28 6.70
N LEU A 12 0.75 18.40 7.10
CA LEU A 12 -0.69 18.65 7.02
C LEU A 12 -1.12 19.90 7.82
N ASP A 13 -0.42 20.23 8.90
CA ASP A 13 -0.72 21.43 9.69
C ASP A 13 -0.37 22.72 8.95
N ASP A 14 0.47 22.63 7.92
CA ASP A 14 0.98 23.79 7.17
C ASP A 14 0.32 23.97 5.82
N VAL A 15 -0.55 23.04 5.42
CA VAL A 15 -1.23 23.05 4.10
C VAL A 15 -2.71 22.77 4.30
N ASP A 16 -3.53 23.16 3.30
CA ASP A 16 -4.96 22.96 3.37
C ASP A 16 -5.36 21.51 3.17
N ALA A 17 -4.65 20.78 2.31
CA ALA A 17 -4.88 19.38 2.04
C ALA A 17 -3.60 18.73 1.51
N ALA A 18 -3.51 17.42 1.66
CA ALA A 18 -2.37 16.65 1.16
C ALA A 18 -2.85 15.35 0.52
N ALA A 19 -2.17 14.92 -0.54
CA ALA A 19 -2.37 13.62 -1.16
C ALA A 19 -1.17 12.74 -0.78
N THR A 20 -1.45 11.58 -0.20
CA THR A 20 -0.41 10.68 0.29
C THR A 20 -0.90 9.24 0.27
N TYR A 21 0.01 8.31 0.54
CA TYR A 21 -0.33 6.90 0.69
C TYR A 21 -0.71 6.58 2.14
N PRO A 22 -1.59 5.60 2.37
CA PRO A 22 -1.95 5.19 3.73
C PRO A 22 -0.75 4.83 4.61
N THR A 23 0.29 4.24 4.03
CA THR A 23 1.52 3.89 4.75
C THR A 23 2.15 5.12 5.39
N PHE A 24 2.28 6.21 4.63
CA PHE A 24 2.91 7.43 5.14
C PHE A 24 2.03 8.13 6.18
N ALA A 25 0.71 8.11 5.98
CA ALA A 25 -0.21 8.65 6.98
C ALA A 25 -0.07 7.90 8.31
N ARG A 26 -0.03 6.57 8.25
CA ARG A 26 0.13 5.73 9.44
C ARG A 26 1.46 6.00 10.15
N LEU A 27 2.56 6.10 9.41
CA LEU A 27 3.88 6.37 9.98
C LEU A 27 3.95 7.75 10.64
N ALA A 28 3.13 8.69 10.20
CA ALA A 28 3.03 10.02 10.80
C ALA A 28 2.06 10.07 11.99
N GLY A 29 1.50 8.95 12.40
CA GLY A 29 0.59 8.89 13.53
C GLY A 29 -0.87 9.22 13.19
N LEU A 30 -1.19 9.39 11.90
CA LEU A 30 -2.54 9.65 11.46
C LEU A 30 -3.30 8.32 11.23
N ASP A 31 -4.61 8.35 11.38
CA ASP A 31 -5.46 7.24 11.01
C ASP A 31 -5.66 7.26 9.49
N PRO A 32 -5.17 6.26 8.74
CA PRO A 32 -5.33 6.25 7.29
C PRO A 32 -6.78 6.29 6.83
N SER A 33 -7.72 5.77 7.63
CA SER A 33 -9.13 5.76 7.28
C SER A 33 -9.83 7.12 7.44
N SER A 34 -9.15 8.11 8.01
CA SER A 34 -9.71 9.45 8.21
C SER A 34 -9.65 10.33 6.96
N GLY A 35 -9.10 9.84 5.87
CA GLY A 35 -9.01 10.59 4.62
C GLY A 35 -10.38 10.97 4.06
N LEU A 36 -10.42 12.01 3.26
CA LEU A 36 -11.66 12.52 2.67
C LEU A 36 -12.00 11.83 1.35
N ILE A 37 -10.98 11.51 0.55
CA ILE A 37 -11.14 10.90 -0.77
C ILE A 37 -10.08 9.82 -0.91
N PHE A 38 -10.51 8.66 -1.41
CA PHE A 38 -9.63 7.50 -1.58
C PHE A 38 -9.59 7.09 -3.05
N GLU A 39 -8.38 6.93 -3.59
CA GLU A 39 -8.17 6.30 -4.89
C GLU A 39 -8.16 4.78 -4.69
N ASN A 40 -8.91 4.04 -5.49
CA ASN A 40 -9.00 2.59 -5.38
C ASN A 40 -8.99 1.89 -6.76
N GLU A 41 -8.42 2.52 -7.76
CA GLU A 41 -8.32 1.94 -9.10
C GLU A 41 -7.34 0.75 -9.09
N PRO A 42 -7.77 -0.45 -9.55
CA PRO A 42 -6.90 -1.63 -9.53
C PRO A 42 -5.60 -1.46 -10.32
N ILE A 43 -5.57 -0.58 -11.31
CA ILE A 43 -4.37 -0.35 -12.11
C ILE A 43 -3.21 0.21 -11.27
N TYR A 44 -3.50 0.84 -10.14
CA TYR A 44 -2.50 1.40 -9.25
C TYR A 44 -2.16 0.47 -8.08
N ALA A 45 -2.67 -0.76 -8.08
CA ALA A 45 -2.32 -1.73 -7.05
C ALA A 45 -0.82 -2.06 -7.08
N PHE A 46 -0.25 -2.32 -5.92
CA PHE A 46 1.14 -2.75 -5.84
C PHE A 46 1.33 -4.08 -6.55
N GLN A 47 2.45 -4.21 -7.21
CA GLN A 47 2.78 -5.38 -8.01
C GLN A 47 4.21 -5.84 -7.71
N PHE A 48 4.45 -7.14 -7.85
CA PHE A 48 5.80 -7.65 -7.88
C PHE A 48 6.42 -7.40 -9.24
N VAL A 49 7.62 -6.85 -9.25
CA VAL A 49 8.37 -6.57 -10.49
C VAL A 49 9.67 -7.36 -10.44
N THR A 50 10.00 -8.03 -11.52
CA THR A 50 11.20 -8.85 -11.60
C THR A 50 11.92 -8.63 -12.93
N ARG A 51 13.19 -9.02 -12.96
CA ARG A 51 13.92 -9.08 -14.22
C ARG A 51 13.32 -10.17 -15.11
N PRO A 52 13.34 -9.98 -16.45
CA PRO A 52 12.70 -10.93 -17.37
C PRO A 52 13.20 -12.36 -17.22
N GLU A 53 14.48 -12.56 -16.93
CA GLU A 53 15.07 -13.90 -16.76
C GLU A 53 14.59 -14.64 -15.53
N LEU A 54 13.95 -13.96 -14.58
CA LEU A 54 13.37 -14.57 -13.38
C LEU A 54 11.87 -14.78 -13.46
N LYS A 55 11.26 -14.39 -14.57
CA LYS A 55 9.79 -14.43 -14.74
C LYS A 55 9.21 -15.81 -14.43
N ASP A 56 9.89 -16.87 -14.85
CA ASP A 56 9.41 -18.24 -14.69
C ASP A 56 10.17 -19.00 -13.60
N ASP A 57 10.91 -18.30 -12.73
CA ASP A 57 11.61 -18.95 -11.61
C ASP A 57 10.58 -19.50 -10.61
N ALA A 58 10.64 -20.81 -10.37
CA ALA A 58 9.68 -21.50 -9.50
C ALA A 58 9.70 -21.00 -8.07
N ARG A 59 10.86 -20.59 -7.57
CA ARG A 59 10.98 -20.07 -6.19
C ARG A 59 10.27 -18.73 -6.06
N LEU A 60 10.43 -17.86 -7.06
CA LEU A 60 9.78 -16.56 -7.08
C LEU A 60 8.26 -16.71 -7.20
N SER A 61 7.80 -17.56 -8.11
CA SER A 61 6.38 -17.84 -8.29
C SER A 61 5.74 -18.38 -7.02
N ARG A 62 6.45 -19.25 -6.31
CA ARG A 62 5.98 -19.82 -5.04
C ARG A 62 5.88 -18.75 -3.96
N PHE A 63 6.89 -17.88 -3.85
CA PHE A 63 6.86 -16.78 -2.89
C PHE A 63 5.66 -15.86 -3.14
N ILE A 64 5.46 -15.48 -4.40
CA ILE A 64 4.35 -14.60 -4.77
C ILE A 64 3.00 -15.24 -4.45
N ALA A 65 2.84 -16.54 -4.78
CA ALA A 65 1.61 -17.25 -4.49
C ALA A 65 1.33 -17.34 -2.98
N VAL A 66 2.35 -17.63 -2.18
CA VAL A 66 2.21 -17.68 -0.73
C VAL A 66 1.84 -16.29 -0.18
N TYR A 67 2.51 -15.26 -0.62
CA TYR A 67 2.20 -13.89 -0.20
C TYR A 67 0.76 -13.51 -0.54
N ARG A 68 0.36 -13.77 -1.79
CA ARG A 68 -0.97 -13.40 -2.29
C ARG A 68 -2.09 -14.14 -1.56
N ASP A 69 -1.88 -15.42 -1.26
CA ASP A 69 -2.95 -16.31 -0.77
C ASP A 69 -2.89 -16.55 0.75
N SER A 70 -1.88 -16.02 1.44
CA SER A 70 -1.72 -16.24 2.88
C SER A 70 -2.74 -15.42 3.68
N GLU A 71 -3.58 -16.12 4.43
CA GLU A 71 -4.52 -15.44 5.32
C GLU A 71 -3.80 -14.68 6.43
N ALA A 72 -2.64 -15.14 6.88
CA ALA A 72 -1.85 -14.43 7.88
C ALA A 72 -1.37 -13.08 7.36
N VAL A 73 -0.93 -13.02 6.10
CA VAL A 73 -0.54 -11.76 5.45
C VAL A 73 -1.74 -10.83 5.31
N HIS A 74 -2.88 -11.36 4.84
CA HIS A 74 -4.11 -10.58 4.69
C HIS A 74 -4.57 -10.01 6.03
N ALA A 75 -4.55 -10.83 7.08
CA ALA A 75 -4.95 -10.39 8.42
C ALA A 75 -4.05 -9.27 8.92
N LYS A 76 -2.73 -9.38 8.70
CA LYS A 76 -1.79 -8.33 9.12
C LYS A 76 -2.02 -7.03 8.35
N LEU A 77 -2.26 -7.11 7.07
CA LEU A 77 -2.55 -5.93 6.26
C LEU A 77 -3.85 -5.26 6.68
N ARG A 78 -4.88 -6.04 6.99
CA ARG A 78 -6.13 -5.50 7.53
C ARG A 78 -5.95 -4.84 8.89
N GLU A 79 -5.11 -5.42 9.73
CA GLU A 79 -4.76 -4.83 11.03
C GLU A 79 -4.11 -3.46 10.85
N LEU A 80 -3.21 -3.32 9.87
CA LEU A 80 -2.46 -2.11 9.62
C LEU A 80 -3.26 -1.02 8.91
N TYR A 81 -4.14 -1.41 7.98
CA TYR A 81 -4.78 -0.46 7.07
C TYR A 81 -6.32 -0.53 7.06
N GLY A 82 -6.89 -1.47 7.80
CA GLY A 82 -8.35 -1.61 7.90
C GLY A 82 -9.01 -1.85 6.55
N SER A 83 -10.10 -1.18 6.32
CA SER A 83 -10.88 -1.33 5.09
C SER A 83 -10.21 -0.72 3.85
N LEU A 84 -9.11 0.01 4.03
CA LEU A 84 -8.40 0.61 2.89
C LEU A 84 -7.60 -0.40 2.09
N VAL A 85 -7.28 -1.56 2.68
CA VAL A 85 -6.54 -2.59 1.96
C VAL A 85 -7.51 -3.48 1.18
N THR A 86 -7.18 -3.72 -0.08
CA THR A 86 -7.88 -4.68 -0.93
C THR A 86 -6.86 -5.64 -1.53
N PHE A 87 -7.34 -6.79 -2.01
CA PHE A 87 -6.47 -7.85 -2.52
C PHE A 87 -6.87 -8.20 -3.95
N PRO A 88 -6.59 -7.32 -4.94
CA PRO A 88 -6.94 -7.59 -6.33
C PRO A 88 -6.25 -8.87 -6.82
N GLY A 89 -6.99 -9.74 -7.49
CA GLY A 89 -6.44 -10.97 -8.06
C GLY A 89 -6.27 -12.13 -7.09
N SER A 90 -6.76 -12.01 -5.88
CA SER A 90 -6.71 -13.11 -4.91
C SER A 90 -8.08 -13.67 -4.59
#